data_247a6a5ff45712ca45ab7f09e55472dc
#
_entry.id   247a6a5ff45712ca45ab7f09e55472dc
#
_cell.length_a   1.000
_cell.length_b   1.000
_cell.length_c   1.000
_cell.angle_alpha   90.00
_cell.angle_beta   90.00
_cell.angle_gamma   90.00
#
_symmetry.space_group_name_H-M   'P 1'
#
loop_
_entity.id
_entity.type
_entity.pdbx_description
1 polymer ?
#
loop_
_entity_poly.entity_id
_entity_poly.type
_entity_poly.pdbx_seq_one_letter_code
_entity_poly.pdbx_strand_id
1 'polypeptide(L)'
;MVAIGEIGLDYHYERDSREKQLEVFEKQLVLANELSLPVIVHDREAHEDTLNLLKKHRPRGVVHCFSGSVETAKEIIKLGMYIGLGGAV
;
A
#
# COMPACT_ATOMS: atom_id res chain seq x y z
N MET A 1 -17.56 -7.66 5.26
CA MET A 1 -16.87 -6.76 4.31
C MET A 1 -15.68 -7.48 3.71
N VAL A 2 -15.52 -7.38 2.42
CA VAL A 2 -14.41 -8.00 1.70
C VAL A 2 -13.40 -6.92 1.34
N ALA A 3 -12.11 -7.26 1.39
CA ALA A 3 -11.03 -6.36 1.01
C ALA A 3 -10.08 -7.08 0.07
N ILE A 4 -9.35 -6.33 -0.73
CA ILE A 4 -8.27 -6.87 -1.56
C ILE A 4 -6.97 -6.71 -0.80
N GLY A 5 -6.30 -7.78 -0.59
CA GLY A 5 -5.02 -7.76 0.08
C GLY A 5 -4.60 -9.15 0.60
N GLU A 6 -3.46 -9.27 1.06
CA GLU A 6 -2.48 -8.17 1.22
C GLU A 6 -1.78 -7.88 -0.10
N ILE A 7 -1.70 -6.61 -0.49
CA ILE A 7 -1.03 -6.18 -1.72
C ILE A 7 0.05 -5.16 -1.36
N GLY A 8 0.96 -4.87 -2.26
CA GLY A 8 1.94 -3.82 -2.04
C GLY A 8 3.34 -4.20 -2.46
N LEU A 9 4.31 -3.52 -1.87
CA LEU A 9 5.70 -3.58 -2.26
C LEU A 9 6.59 -4.02 -1.10
N ASP A 10 7.52 -4.90 -1.39
CA ASP A 10 8.53 -5.34 -0.43
C ASP A 10 9.87 -5.41 -1.15
N TYR A 11 10.71 -4.43 -0.92
CA TYR A 11 12.04 -4.38 -1.53
C TYR A 11 13.12 -5.01 -0.64
N HIS A 12 12.75 -5.42 0.55
CA HIS A 12 13.71 -6.04 1.47
C HIS A 12 14.18 -7.41 0.97
N TYR A 13 13.25 -8.23 0.52
CA TYR A 13 13.56 -9.58 0.06
C TYR A 13 13.82 -9.69 -1.44
N GLU A 14 13.42 -8.70 -2.21
CA GLU A 14 13.63 -8.66 -3.65
C GLU A 14 13.28 -9.96 -4.38
N ARG A 15 12.16 -10.57 -4.00
CA ARG A 15 11.69 -11.81 -4.63
C ARG A 15 11.42 -11.64 -6.12
N ASP A 16 10.86 -10.50 -6.47
CA ASP A 16 10.61 -10.10 -7.84
C ASP A 16 11.29 -8.76 -8.10
N SER A 17 11.48 -8.42 -9.37
CA SER A 17 12.03 -7.12 -9.69
C SER A 17 11.11 -6.01 -9.21
N ARG A 18 11.68 -4.85 -8.94
CA ARG A 18 10.92 -3.68 -8.55
C ARG A 18 9.82 -3.36 -9.56
N GLU A 19 10.17 -3.42 -10.84
CA GLU A 19 9.22 -3.13 -11.92
C GLU A 19 8.04 -4.09 -11.91
N LYS A 20 8.29 -5.37 -11.70
CA LYS A 20 7.22 -6.36 -11.64
C LYS A 20 6.32 -6.15 -10.42
N GLN A 21 6.91 -5.86 -9.28
CA GLN A 21 6.13 -5.56 -8.07
C GLN A 21 5.24 -4.33 -8.28
N LEU A 22 5.78 -3.29 -8.89
CA LEU A 22 5.01 -2.07 -9.18
C LEU A 22 3.85 -2.36 -10.12
N GLU A 23 4.08 -3.14 -11.17
CA GLU A 23 3.05 -3.51 -12.12
C GLU A 23 1.90 -4.26 -11.45
N VAL A 24 2.23 -5.28 -10.66
CA VAL A 24 1.23 -6.10 -9.96
C VAL A 24 0.47 -5.25 -8.96
N PHE A 25 1.15 -4.44 -8.19
CA PHE A 25 0.51 -3.58 -7.19
C PHE A 25 -0.45 -2.60 -7.85
N GLU A 26 -0.03 -1.96 -8.93
CA GLU A 26 -0.89 -1.02 -9.65
C GLU A 26 -2.14 -1.70 -10.21
N LYS A 27 -1.99 -2.88 -10.79
CA LYS A 27 -3.14 -3.64 -11.29
C LYS A 27 -4.14 -3.96 -10.20
N GLN A 28 -3.64 -4.32 -9.02
CA GLN A 28 -4.50 -4.62 -7.89
C GLN A 28 -5.22 -3.37 -7.35
N LEU A 29 -4.56 -2.23 -7.37
CA LEU A 29 -5.19 -0.96 -6.98
C LEU A 29 -6.31 -0.58 -7.94
N VAL A 30 -6.08 -0.74 -9.24
CA VAL A 30 -7.10 -0.48 -10.25
C VAL A 30 -8.31 -1.40 -10.04
N LEU A 31 -8.06 -2.68 -9.83
CA LEU A 31 -9.13 -3.65 -9.58
C LEU A 31 -9.94 -3.28 -8.35
N ALA A 32 -9.26 -2.93 -7.26
CA ALA A 32 -9.96 -2.55 -6.03
C ALA A 32 -10.87 -1.35 -6.25
N ASN A 33 -10.39 -0.35 -6.99
CA ASN A 33 -11.20 0.82 -7.29
C ASN A 33 -12.40 0.49 -8.19
N GLU A 34 -12.20 -0.37 -9.16
CA GLU A 34 -13.30 -0.80 -10.03
C GLU A 34 -14.39 -1.53 -9.25
N LEU A 35 -13.99 -2.33 -8.28
CA LEU A 35 -14.92 -3.08 -7.44
C LEU A 35 -15.38 -2.31 -6.20
N SER A 36 -14.89 -1.10 -6.00
CA SER A 36 -15.16 -0.29 -4.81
C SER A 36 -14.83 -1.01 -3.51
N LEU A 37 -13.75 -1.79 -3.52
CA LEU A 37 -13.29 -2.54 -2.35
C LEU A 37 -12.11 -1.84 -1.69
N PRO A 38 -12.01 -1.89 -0.37
CA PRO A 38 -10.82 -1.38 0.33
C PRO A 38 -9.63 -2.31 0.11
N VAL A 39 -8.43 -1.78 0.33
CA VAL A 39 -7.19 -2.55 0.18
C VAL A 39 -6.47 -2.65 1.51
N ILE A 40 -5.70 -3.72 1.66
CA ILE A 40 -4.76 -3.86 2.76
C ILE A 40 -3.37 -3.86 2.13
N VAL A 41 -2.62 -2.81 2.40
CA VAL A 41 -1.35 -2.55 1.73
C VAL A 41 -0.18 -2.89 2.62
N HIS A 42 0.76 -3.66 2.08
CA HIS A 42 2.04 -3.96 2.70
C HIS A 42 3.11 -3.06 2.10
N ASP A 43 3.91 -2.44 2.94
CA ASP A 43 5.01 -1.58 2.53
C ASP A 43 6.24 -1.90 3.37
N ARG A 44 7.26 -2.45 2.74
CA ARG A 44 8.54 -2.71 3.40
C ARG A 44 9.66 -2.18 2.53
N GLU A 45 10.33 -1.13 3.03
CA GLU A 45 11.44 -0.48 2.34
C GLU A 45 11.08 0.03 0.94
N ALA A 46 9.82 0.42 0.74
CA ALA A 46 9.31 0.88 -0.54
C ALA A 46 8.37 2.08 -0.39
N HIS A 47 8.64 2.95 0.59
CA HIS A 47 7.73 4.02 0.96
C HIS A 47 7.42 4.99 -0.19
N GLU A 48 8.44 5.40 -0.93
CA GLU A 48 8.26 6.37 -1.99
C GLU A 48 7.37 5.83 -3.10
N ASP A 49 7.66 4.63 -3.59
CA ASP A 49 6.88 4.02 -4.66
C ASP A 49 5.46 3.70 -4.20
N THR A 50 5.32 3.23 -2.95
CA THR A 50 4.01 2.96 -2.37
C THR A 50 3.18 4.26 -2.33
N LEU A 51 3.74 5.34 -1.82
CA LEU A 51 3.05 6.62 -1.77
C LEU A 51 2.66 7.13 -3.15
N ASN A 52 3.56 7.01 -4.12
CA ASN A 52 3.28 7.48 -5.48
C ASN A 52 2.07 6.78 -6.08
N LEU A 53 1.98 5.46 -5.92
CA LEU A 53 0.84 4.70 -6.43
C LEU A 53 -0.43 4.98 -5.65
N LEU A 54 -0.35 5.14 -4.34
CA LEU A 54 -1.51 5.49 -3.53
C LEU A 54 -2.05 6.88 -3.88
N LYS A 55 -1.18 7.83 -4.14
CA LYS A 55 -1.60 9.17 -4.59
C LYS A 55 -2.26 9.12 -5.94
N LYS A 56 -1.77 8.28 -6.84
CA LYS A 56 -2.31 8.15 -8.19
C LYS A 56 -3.70 7.53 -8.20
N HIS A 57 -3.91 6.48 -7.43
CA HIS A 57 -5.15 5.70 -7.49
C HIS A 57 -6.13 6.00 -6.35
N ARG A 58 -5.65 6.55 -5.25
CA ARG A 58 -6.45 6.91 -4.08
C ARG A 58 -7.43 5.82 -3.62
N PRO A 59 -6.95 4.62 -3.32
CA PRO A 59 -7.80 3.57 -2.82
C PRO A 59 -8.24 3.85 -1.38
N ARG A 60 -9.27 3.15 -0.94
CA ARG A 60 -9.62 3.12 0.48
C ARG A 60 -8.88 1.96 1.14
N GLY A 61 -8.62 2.06 2.41
CA GLY A 61 -8.06 0.93 3.14
C GLY A 61 -6.99 1.32 4.15
N VAL A 62 -6.12 0.38 4.42
CA VAL A 62 -5.11 0.51 5.46
C VAL A 62 -3.73 0.11 4.91
N VAL A 63 -2.70 0.84 5.36
CA VAL A 63 -1.31 0.46 5.14
C VAL A 63 -0.81 -0.14 6.45
N HIS A 64 -0.45 -1.41 6.45
CA HIS A 64 -0.05 -2.08 7.67
C HIS A 64 1.43 -2.47 7.65
N CYS A 65 1.96 -2.90 8.78
CA CYS A 65 3.37 -3.20 8.97
C CYS A 65 4.27 -2.02 8.63
N PHE A 66 3.80 -0.87 8.97
CA PHE A 66 4.47 0.35 8.59
C PHE A 66 5.70 0.62 9.46
N SER A 67 6.84 0.82 8.82
CA SER A 67 8.10 1.16 9.48
C SER A 67 8.68 2.47 8.97
N GLY A 68 7.87 3.29 8.35
CA GLY A 68 8.30 4.55 7.77
C GLY A 68 8.31 5.72 8.76
N SER A 69 8.62 6.88 8.23
CA SER A 69 8.71 8.09 9.02
C SER A 69 7.34 8.68 9.36
N VAL A 70 7.35 9.61 10.31
CA VAL A 70 6.13 10.37 10.65
C VAL A 70 5.61 11.13 9.43
N GLU A 71 6.50 11.65 8.59
CA GLU A 71 6.09 12.36 7.38
C GLU A 71 5.34 11.45 6.41
N THR A 72 5.84 10.24 6.21
CA THR A 72 5.15 9.25 5.36
C THR A 72 3.78 8.91 5.94
N ALA A 73 3.70 8.73 7.25
CA ALA A 73 2.43 8.46 7.92
C ALA A 73 1.43 9.58 7.69
N LYS A 74 1.86 10.83 7.81
CA LYS A 74 1.00 11.98 7.55
C LYS A 74 0.47 12.00 6.12
N GLU A 75 1.31 11.67 5.15
CA GLU A 75 0.89 11.61 3.75
C GLU A 75 -0.18 10.54 3.53
N ILE A 76 -0.02 9.38 4.14
CA ILE A 76 -1.01 8.31 4.04
C ILE A 76 -2.35 8.75 4.65
N ILE A 77 -2.33 9.40 5.79
CA ILE A 77 -3.54 9.90 6.44
C ILE A 77 -4.23 10.96 5.58
N LYS A 78 -3.45 11.84 4.94
CA LYS A 78 -4.00 12.85 4.04
C LYS A 78 -4.73 12.23 2.84
N LEU A 79 -4.35 11.03 2.44
CA LEU A 79 -5.01 10.31 1.36
C LEU A 79 -6.32 9.65 1.82
N GLY A 80 -6.68 9.76 3.08
CA GLY A 80 -7.88 9.15 3.62
C GLY A 80 -7.72 7.70 3.99
N MET A 81 -6.50 7.21 4.07
CA MET A 81 -6.21 5.83 4.47
C MET A 81 -5.80 5.76 5.93
N TYR A 82 -5.88 4.56 6.50
CA TYR A 82 -5.47 4.30 7.86
C TYR A 82 -4.10 3.66 7.90
N ILE A 83 -3.45 3.73 9.05
CA ILE A 83 -2.16 3.09 9.28
C ILE A 83 -2.32 2.04 10.36
N GLY A 84 -1.89 0.81 10.03
CA GLY A 84 -1.80 -0.26 11.00
C GLY A 84 -0.35 -0.36 11.49
N LEU A 85 -0.17 -0.33 12.81
CA LEU A 85 1.16 -0.43 13.39
C LEU A 85 1.55 -1.90 13.50
N GLY A 86 2.49 -2.26 12.65
CA GLY A 86 3.17 -3.54 12.58
C GLY A 86 2.68 -4.68 13.43
N GLY A 87 1.84 -5.53 12.98
CA GLY A 87 1.46 -6.78 13.65
C GLY A 87 1.29 -6.75 15.16
N ALA A 88 1.54 -5.65 15.80
CA ALA A 88 1.55 -5.55 17.25
C ALA A 88 0.17 -5.19 17.83
N VAL A 89 -0.77 -5.14 17.00
CA VAL A 89 -2.12 -4.77 17.44
C VAL A 89 -2.94 -5.99 17.72
#